data_2787b86c823f2ebdb83db1820ad21611
#
_entry.id   2787b86c823f2ebdb83db1820ad21611
#
_cell.length_a   1.000
_cell.length_b   1.000
_cell.length_c   1.000
_cell.angle_alpha   90.00
_cell.angle_beta   90.00
_cell.angle_gamma   90.00
#
_symmetry.space_group_name_H-M   'P 1'
#
loop_
_entity.id
_entity.type
_entity.pdbx_description
1 polymer ?
#
loop_
_entity_poly.entity_id
_entity_poly.type
_entity_poly.pdbx_seq_one_letter_code
_entity_poly.pdbx_strand_id
1 'polypeptide(L)'
;MKSFMRIFIAAILITSISACISSKKYKDEVARREAVEKREMALQEDYQKLSKDLKQLQGKASAGERELTEKERMLADEQRRMAEMKALVDGQRNAIRNLKQEVCSALKCFTPEELQIEVRNGKLYVSISDKLLFPSGSDVVNKRGMEAIAMLAAVLRNSDLEVMVEGHTDPVPINTSRNHDNWDLSVHRATSVTRIFTENGIPAQRIIASGRGPYHPLAENETAEGRQVNRRTEIVLAPKLDKLWKLTEQEDVTTTKK
;
A
#
# COMPACT_ATOMS: atom_id res chain seq x y z
N MET A 1 41.10 -74.30 88.94
CA MET A 1 40.29 -74.53 87.75
C MET A 1 39.11 -73.52 87.60
N LYS A 2 38.39 -73.18 88.63
CA LYS A 2 37.21 -72.26 88.55
C LYS A 2 37.61 -70.78 88.20
N SER A 3 38.77 -70.37 88.62
CA SER A 3 39.23 -68.99 88.36
C SER A 3 39.66 -68.73 86.90
N PHE A 4 40.32 -69.71 86.27
CA PHE A 4 40.71 -69.63 84.87
C PHE A 4 39.50 -69.64 83.93
N MET A 5 38.50 -70.33 84.21
CA MET A 5 37.26 -70.45 83.45
C MET A 5 36.46 -69.12 83.46
N ARG A 6 36.47 -68.33 84.59
CA ARG A 6 35.87 -67.01 84.70
C ARG A 6 36.59 -65.98 83.88
N ILE A 7 37.90 -66.00 83.84
CA ILE A 7 38.70 -65.10 83.02
C ILE A 7 38.50 -65.37 81.54
N PHE A 8 38.37 -66.66 81.14
CA PHE A 8 38.11 -67.02 79.75
C PHE A 8 36.73 -66.60 79.24
N ILE A 9 35.69 -66.78 80.14
CA ILE A 9 34.31 -66.30 79.85
C ILE A 9 34.25 -64.79 79.79
N ALA A 10 34.95 -64.05 80.62
CA ALA A 10 35.02 -62.58 80.58
C ALA A 10 35.74 -62.06 79.31
N ALA A 11 36.81 -62.78 78.87
CA ALA A 11 37.50 -62.39 77.61
C ALA A 11 36.65 -62.64 76.39
N ILE A 12 35.84 -63.72 76.31
CA ILE A 12 34.90 -64.03 75.24
C ILE A 12 33.78 -63.00 75.22
N LEU A 13 33.29 -62.57 76.40
CA LEU A 13 32.24 -61.55 76.49
C LEU A 13 32.71 -60.17 75.97
N ILE A 14 33.97 -59.81 76.32
CA ILE A 14 34.57 -58.52 75.91
C ILE A 14 34.80 -58.52 74.38
N THR A 15 35.24 -59.62 73.80
CA THR A 15 35.45 -59.73 72.33
C THR A 15 34.13 -59.72 71.54
N SER A 16 33.06 -60.32 72.11
CA SER A 16 31.72 -60.28 71.47
C SER A 16 31.10 -58.86 71.49
N ILE A 17 31.31 -58.12 72.56
CA ILE A 17 30.81 -56.69 72.61
C ILE A 17 31.59 -55.80 71.65
N SER A 18 32.89 -55.97 71.52
CA SER A 18 33.72 -55.24 70.55
C SER A 18 33.31 -55.52 69.06
N ALA A 19 32.99 -56.81 68.78
CA ALA A 19 32.51 -57.20 67.44
C ALA A 19 31.13 -56.60 67.11
N CYS A 20 30.21 -56.51 68.08
CA CYS A 20 28.91 -55.89 67.90
C CYS A 20 29.03 -54.35 67.65
N ILE A 21 29.88 -53.66 68.37
CA ILE A 21 30.11 -52.18 68.15
C ILE A 21 30.77 -51.93 66.79
N SER A 22 31.72 -52.77 66.38
CA SER A 22 32.35 -52.72 65.06
C SER A 22 31.34 -52.93 63.91
N SER A 23 30.46 -53.88 64.04
CA SER A 23 29.41 -54.21 63.06
C SER A 23 28.39 -53.11 62.93
N LYS A 24 28.04 -52.43 64.01
CA LYS A 24 27.11 -51.28 63.96
C LYS A 24 27.75 -50.10 63.25
N LYS A 25 28.96 -49.74 63.60
CA LYS A 25 29.71 -48.63 62.89
C LYS A 25 29.91 -48.90 61.39
N TYR A 26 30.17 -50.15 61.06
CA TYR A 26 30.29 -50.58 59.66
C TYR A 26 28.96 -50.40 58.90
N LYS A 27 27.83 -50.85 59.48
CA LYS A 27 26.52 -50.65 58.86
C LYS A 27 26.14 -49.19 58.71
N ASP A 28 26.42 -48.34 59.73
CA ASP A 28 26.20 -46.89 59.68
C ASP A 28 27.04 -46.24 58.59
N GLU A 29 28.28 -46.66 58.38
CA GLU A 29 29.17 -46.14 57.33
C GLU A 29 28.72 -46.58 55.93
N VAL A 30 28.27 -47.86 55.79
CA VAL A 30 27.68 -48.35 54.53
C VAL A 30 26.42 -47.54 54.18
N ALA A 31 25.51 -47.36 55.18
CA ALA A 31 24.32 -46.54 54.96
C ALA A 31 24.61 -45.09 54.57
N ARG A 32 25.66 -44.49 55.15
CA ARG A 32 26.14 -43.13 54.74
C ARG A 32 26.67 -43.12 53.33
N ARG A 33 27.44 -44.11 52.94
CA ARG A 33 27.98 -44.22 51.57
C ARG A 33 26.84 -44.36 50.55
N GLU A 34 25.89 -45.23 50.81
CA GLU A 34 24.70 -45.39 49.96
C GLU A 34 23.86 -44.12 49.88
N ALA A 35 23.72 -43.41 51.00
CA ALA A 35 23.02 -42.10 50.98
C ALA A 35 23.75 -41.03 50.17
N VAL A 36 25.08 -41.01 50.25
CA VAL A 36 25.91 -40.10 49.45
C VAL A 36 25.84 -40.45 47.96
N GLU A 37 25.97 -41.73 47.63
CA GLU A 37 25.87 -42.22 46.25
C GLU A 37 24.50 -41.92 45.63
N LYS A 38 23.39 -42.11 46.38
CA LYS A 38 22.06 -41.70 45.93
C LYS A 38 21.94 -40.18 45.70
N ARG A 39 22.59 -39.38 46.56
CA ARG A 39 22.63 -37.92 46.37
C ARG A 39 23.44 -37.53 45.16
N GLU A 40 24.58 -38.18 44.94
CA GLU A 40 25.40 -37.92 43.76
C GLU A 40 24.65 -38.27 42.45
N MET A 41 23.97 -39.44 42.42
CA MET A 41 23.15 -39.80 41.26
C MET A 41 22.02 -38.81 41.02
N ALA A 42 21.28 -38.41 42.06
CA ALA A 42 20.21 -37.40 41.92
C ALA A 42 20.77 -36.04 41.44
N LEU A 43 21.90 -35.59 41.98
CA LEU A 43 22.55 -34.36 41.57
C LEU A 43 23.03 -34.44 40.10
N GLN A 44 23.50 -35.58 39.69
CA GLN A 44 23.94 -35.81 38.32
C GLN A 44 22.75 -35.81 37.33
N GLU A 45 21.61 -36.37 37.72
CA GLU A 45 20.36 -36.28 36.94
C GLU A 45 19.88 -34.83 36.84
N ASP A 46 19.82 -34.10 37.95
CA ASP A 46 19.45 -32.69 37.95
C ASP A 46 20.38 -31.84 37.09
N TYR A 47 21.69 -32.08 37.16
CA TYR A 47 22.67 -31.39 36.31
C TYR A 47 22.46 -31.70 34.82
N GLN A 48 22.20 -32.96 34.46
CA GLN A 48 21.92 -33.32 33.07
C GLN A 48 20.63 -32.68 32.57
N LYS A 49 19.57 -32.67 33.41
CA LYS A 49 18.31 -32.02 33.10
C LYS A 49 18.50 -30.50 32.87
N LEU A 50 19.15 -29.84 33.81
CA LEU A 50 19.42 -28.41 33.74
C LEU A 50 20.28 -28.03 32.50
N SER A 51 21.29 -28.86 32.19
CA SER A 51 22.12 -28.68 31.00
C SER A 51 21.30 -28.83 29.70
N LYS A 52 20.36 -29.78 29.67
CA LYS A 52 19.44 -29.94 28.53
C LYS A 52 18.48 -28.75 28.38
N ASP A 53 17.92 -28.26 29.50
CA ASP A 53 17.02 -27.15 29.53
C ASP A 53 17.75 -25.84 29.07
N LEU A 54 19.00 -25.66 29.53
CA LEU A 54 19.85 -24.56 29.11
C LEU A 54 20.08 -24.56 27.59
N LYS A 55 20.44 -25.73 27.02
CA LYS A 55 20.64 -25.86 25.58
C LYS A 55 19.35 -25.57 24.79
N GLN A 56 18.22 -26.03 25.31
CA GLN A 56 16.92 -25.76 24.69
C GLN A 56 16.56 -24.29 24.73
N LEU A 57 16.77 -23.59 25.85
CA LEU A 57 16.55 -22.18 26.02
C LEU A 57 17.47 -21.36 25.11
N GLN A 58 18.75 -21.71 25.02
CA GLN A 58 19.68 -21.07 24.10
C GLN A 58 19.25 -21.23 22.62
N GLY A 59 18.78 -22.44 22.27
CA GLY A 59 18.23 -22.69 20.93
C GLY A 59 16.99 -21.83 20.63
N LYS A 60 16.07 -21.71 21.59
CA LYS A 60 14.89 -20.83 21.44
C LYS A 60 15.27 -19.35 21.35
N ALA A 61 16.21 -18.90 22.16
CA ALA A 61 16.69 -17.53 22.13
C ALA A 61 17.32 -17.18 20.77
N SER A 62 18.22 -18.05 20.27
CA SER A 62 18.86 -17.81 18.97
C SER A 62 17.86 -17.87 17.79
N ALA A 63 16.84 -18.74 17.86
CA ALA A 63 15.76 -18.75 16.87
C ALA A 63 14.92 -17.47 16.92
N GLY A 64 14.59 -17.00 18.13
CA GLY A 64 13.87 -15.73 18.33
C GLY A 64 14.63 -14.52 17.82
N GLU A 65 15.95 -14.46 18.05
CA GLU A 65 16.80 -13.40 17.52
C GLU A 65 16.82 -13.37 15.97
N ARG A 66 16.89 -14.54 15.35
CA ARG A 66 16.83 -14.65 13.88
C ARG A 66 15.48 -14.18 13.34
N GLU A 67 14.39 -14.62 13.94
CA GLU A 67 13.05 -14.20 13.56
C GLU A 67 12.85 -12.70 13.75
N LEU A 68 13.35 -12.13 14.85
CA LEU A 68 13.31 -10.68 15.10
C LEU A 68 14.08 -9.91 14.02
N THR A 69 15.31 -10.32 13.73
CA THR A 69 16.15 -9.69 12.70
C THR A 69 15.48 -9.75 11.31
N GLU A 70 14.85 -10.87 10.98
CA GLU A 70 14.11 -11.00 9.72
C GLU A 70 12.89 -10.07 9.66
N LYS A 71 12.12 -9.99 10.75
CA LYS A 71 10.98 -9.07 10.84
C LYS A 71 11.41 -7.60 10.79
N GLU A 72 12.49 -7.24 11.44
CA GLU A 72 13.05 -5.88 11.37
C GLU A 72 13.47 -5.52 9.95
N ARG A 73 14.09 -6.45 9.23
CA ARG A 73 14.47 -6.26 7.82
C ARG A 73 13.23 -6.10 6.93
N MET A 74 12.22 -6.92 7.10
CA MET A 74 10.96 -6.81 6.35
C MET A 74 10.26 -5.46 6.63
N LEU A 75 10.24 -5.03 7.90
CA LEU A 75 9.66 -3.75 8.28
C LEU A 75 10.42 -2.57 7.65
N ALA A 76 11.75 -2.62 7.65
CA ALA A 76 12.57 -1.59 7.04
C ALA A 76 12.35 -1.51 5.51
N ASP A 77 12.21 -2.65 4.84
CA ASP A 77 11.89 -2.71 3.41
C ASP A 77 10.51 -2.12 3.11
N GLU A 78 9.50 -2.46 3.91
CA GLU A 78 8.15 -1.93 3.79
C GLU A 78 8.11 -0.40 4.00
N GLN A 79 8.80 0.08 5.03
CA GLN A 79 8.92 1.53 5.28
C GLN A 79 9.59 2.26 4.11
N ARG A 80 10.61 1.66 3.49
CA ARG A 80 11.27 2.24 2.33
C ARG A 80 10.31 2.34 1.14
N ARG A 81 9.56 1.27 0.83
CA ARG A 81 8.56 1.26 -0.25
C ARG A 81 7.46 2.29 -0.01
N MET A 82 6.96 2.36 1.22
CA MET A 82 5.97 3.38 1.60
C MET A 82 6.50 4.80 1.38
N ALA A 83 7.75 5.05 1.72
CA ALA A 83 8.39 6.34 1.50
C ALA A 83 8.53 6.67 0.00
N GLU A 84 8.93 5.70 -0.82
CA GLU A 84 9.04 5.84 -2.28
C GLU A 84 7.67 6.10 -2.92
N MET A 85 6.65 5.35 -2.53
CA MET A 85 5.27 5.54 -3.01
C MET A 85 4.74 6.92 -2.62
N LYS A 86 4.95 7.35 -1.38
CA LYS A 86 4.57 8.68 -0.90
C LYS A 86 5.27 9.78 -1.70
N ALA A 87 6.57 9.65 -1.95
CA ALA A 87 7.32 10.63 -2.74
C ALA A 87 6.79 10.75 -4.18
N LEU A 88 6.41 9.63 -4.81
CA LEU A 88 5.78 9.63 -6.13
C LEU A 88 4.42 10.33 -6.13
N VAL A 89 3.57 10.02 -5.16
CA VAL A 89 2.23 10.65 -5.03
C VAL A 89 2.36 12.15 -4.78
N ASP A 90 3.26 12.56 -3.89
CA ASP A 90 3.50 13.98 -3.60
C ASP A 90 4.10 14.70 -4.83
N GLY A 91 5.00 14.05 -5.56
CA GLY A 91 5.53 14.56 -6.82
C GLY A 91 4.43 14.78 -7.87
N GLN A 92 3.53 13.81 -8.06
CA GLN A 92 2.39 13.95 -8.97
C GLN A 92 1.44 15.06 -8.53
N ARG A 93 1.13 15.17 -7.24
CA ARG A 93 0.29 16.24 -6.70
C ARG A 93 0.88 17.63 -7.00
N ASN A 94 2.19 17.78 -6.82
CA ASN A 94 2.88 19.02 -7.10
C ASN A 94 2.88 19.34 -8.61
N ALA A 95 3.11 18.35 -9.47
CA ALA A 95 3.04 18.51 -10.92
C ALA A 95 1.65 18.99 -11.38
N ILE A 96 0.57 18.39 -10.86
CA ILE A 96 -0.81 18.82 -11.16
C ILE A 96 -1.09 20.23 -10.64
N ARG A 97 -0.55 20.62 -9.48
CA ARG A 97 -0.70 21.98 -8.95
C ARG A 97 0.01 23.02 -9.84
N ASN A 98 1.22 22.74 -10.26
CA ASN A 98 1.98 23.61 -11.16
C ASN A 98 1.28 23.72 -12.51
N LEU A 99 0.83 22.61 -13.08
CA LEU A 99 0.06 22.59 -14.30
C LEU A 99 -1.22 23.45 -14.19
N LYS A 100 -1.95 23.36 -13.07
CA LYS A 100 -3.11 24.22 -12.84
C LYS A 100 -2.73 25.69 -12.95
N GLN A 101 -1.60 26.12 -12.36
CA GLN A 101 -1.14 27.50 -12.43
C GLN A 101 -0.80 27.92 -13.86
N GLU A 102 -0.12 27.06 -14.63
CA GLU A 102 0.22 27.31 -16.02
C GLU A 102 -1.03 27.44 -16.90
N VAL A 103 -1.98 26.51 -16.76
CA VAL A 103 -3.26 26.53 -17.47
C VAL A 103 -4.07 27.77 -17.10
N CYS A 104 -4.19 28.09 -15.81
CA CYS A 104 -4.86 29.32 -15.35
C CYS A 104 -4.22 30.56 -15.94
N SER A 105 -2.90 30.62 -16.03
CA SER A 105 -2.18 31.77 -16.60
C SER A 105 -2.39 31.89 -18.11
N ALA A 106 -2.41 30.78 -18.83
CA ALA A 106 -2.64 30.75 -20.28
C ALA A 106 -4.08 31.15 -20.64
N LEU A 107 -5.06 30.73 -19.83
CA LEU A 107 -6.49 30.89 -20.10
C LEU A 107 -7.14 32.07 -19.34
N LYS A 108 -6.35 32.96 -18.75
CA LYS A 108 -6.84 34.12 -17.96
C LYS A 108 -7.75 35.09 -18.69
N CYS A 109 -7.77 35.04 -20.02
CA CYS A 109 -8.62 35.90 -20.86
C CYS A 109 -10.07 35.41 -20.99
N PHE A 110 -10.38 34.21 -20.45
CA PHE A 110 -11.73 33.64 -20.42
C PHE A 110 -12.39 33.89 -19.06
N THR A 111 -13.72 34.10 -19.09
CA THR A 111 -14.47 34.32 -17.85
C THR A 111 -14.79 33.00 -17.14
N PRO A 112 -15.11 33.00 -15.83
CA PRO A 112 -15.50 31.80 -15.09
C PRO A 112 -16.75 31.08 -15.65
N GLU A 113 -17.64 31.82 -16.35
CA GLU A 113 -18.82 31.25 -17.02
C GLU A 113 -18.44 30.56 -18.35
N GLU A 114 -17.34 30.96 -18.96
CA GLU A 114 -16.83 30.36 -20.19
C GLU A 114 -15.97 29.13 -19.92
N LEU A 115 -15.12 29.18 -18.85
CA LEU A 115 -14.11 28.17 -18.57
C LEU A 115 -13.82 28.09 -17.07
N GLN A 116 -13.84 26.88 -16.53
CA GLN A 116 -13.50 26.59 -15.13
C GLN A 116 -12.36 25.57 -15.04
N ILE A 117 -11.47 25.75 -14.05
CA ILE A 117 -10.28 24.90 -13.86
C ILE A 117 -10.25 24.39 -12.43
N GLU A 118 -10.39 23.08 -12.26
CA GLU A 118 -10.45 22.42 -10.96
C GLU A 118 -9.52 21.22 -10.87
N VAL A 119 -9.02 20.95 -9.67
CA VAL A 119 -8.34 19.67 -9.36
C VAL A 119 -9.27 18.79 -8.57
N ARG A 120 -9.63 17.64 -9.14
CA ARG A 120 -10.47 16.61 -8.52
C ARG A 120 -9.78 15.24 -8.61
N ASN A 121 -9.66 14.52 -7.52
CA ASN A 121 -9.11 13.16 -7.49
C ASN A 121 -7.73 13.02 -8.17
N GLY A 122 -6.84 14.00 -7.97
CA GLY A 122 -5.49 13.96 -8.55
C GLY A 122 -5.42 14.23 -10.06
N LYS A 123 -6.51 14.66 -10.69
CA LYS A 123 -6.61 15.05 -12.10
C LYS A 123 -6.97 16.53 -12.20
N LEU A 124 -6.52 17.18 -13.26
CA LEU A 124 -6.93 18.55 -13.57
C LEU A 124 -8.08 18.51 -14.58
N TYR A 125 -9.17 19.16 -14.24
CA TYR A 125 -10.35 19.32 -15.08
C TYR A 125 -10.39 20.75 -15.60
N VAL A 126 -10.47 20.89 -16.91
CA VAL A 126 -10.73 22.15 -17.61
C VAL A 126 -12.11 22.03 -18.27
N SER A 127 -13.11 22.58 -17.61
CA SER A 127 -14.50 22.57 -18.08
C SER A 127 -14.75 23.80 -18.95
N ILE A 128 -15.06 23.59 -20.21
CA ILE A 128 -15.35 24.64 -21.20
C ILE A 128 -16.82 24.60 -21.52
N SER A 129 -17.51 25.74 -21.37
CA SER A 129 -18.92 25.85 -21.67
C SER A 129 -19.20 25.55 -23.14
N ASP A 130 -20.34 24.91 -23.40
CA ASP A 130 -20.81 24.65 -24.76
C ASP A 130 -20.96 25.92 -25.61
N LYS A 131 -21.45 26.98 -24.98
CA LYS A 131 -21.60 28.30 -25.63
C LYS A 131 -20.30 28.88 -26.13
N LEU A 132 -19.16 28.60 -25.45
CA LEU A 132 -17.84 29.02 -25.90
C LEU A 132 -17.35 28.21 -27.10
N LEU A 133 -17.63 26.88 -27.08
CA LEU A 133 -17.09 25.93 -28.07
C LEU A 133 -17.95 25.84 -29.32
N PHE A 134 -19.29 25.80 -29.21
CA PHE A 134 -20.17 25.40 -30.30
C PHE A 134 -21.34 26.35 -30.50
N PRO A 135 -21.77 26.53 -31.73
CA PRO A 135 -23.13 27.03 -31.99
C PRO A 135 -24.19 26.06 -31.48
N SER A 136 -25.40 26.53 -31.20
CA SER A 136 -26.50 25.69 -30.71
C SER A 136 -26.76 24.48 -31.63
N GLY A 137 -26.79 23.27 -31.03
CA GLY A 137 -27.03 22.01 -31.75
C GLY A 137 -25.87 21.57 -32.68
N SER A 138 -24.77 22.32 -32.74
CA SER A 138 -23.61 22.01 -33.58
C SER A 138 -22.55 21.23 -32.82
N ASP A 139 -21.76 20.47 -33.56
CA ASP A 139 -20.51 19.82 -33.13
C ASP A 139 -19.27 20.45 -33.84
N VAL A 140 -19.47 21.52 -34.60
CA VAL A 140 -18.40 22.31 -35.24
C VAL A 140 -17.94 23.40 -34.27
N VAL A 141 -16.65 23.34 -33.91
CA VAL A 141 -16.05 24.31 -32.94
C VAL A 141 -15.94 25.68 -33.59
N ASN A 142 -16.38 26.71 -32.88
CA ASN A 142 -16.26 28.10 -33.32
C ASN A 142 -14.84 28.66 -33.14
N LYS A 143 -14.55 29.81 -33.70
CA LYS A 143 -13.22 30.45 -33.70
C LYS A 143 -12.68 30.65 -32.27
N ARG A 144 -13.50 31.16 -31.33
CA ARG A 144 -13.10 31.47 -29.96
C ARG A 144 -12.84 30.16 -29.18
N GLY A 145 -13.60 29.10 -29.45
CA GLY A 145 -13.34 27.77 -28.92
C GLY A 145 -12.03 27.18 -29.44
N MET A 146 -11.73 27.32 -30.74
CA MET A 146 -10.46 26.90 -31.30
C MET A 146 -9.27 27.62 -30.64
N GLU A 147 -9.38 28.93 -30.38
CA GLU A 147 -8.36 29.71 -29.67
C GLU A 147 -8.11 29.16 -28.24
N ALA A 148 -9.17 28.87 -27.49
CA ALA A 148 -9.05 28.30 -26.15
C ALA A 148 -8.34 26.93 -26.15
N ILE A 149 -8.73 26.05 -27.08
CA ILE A 149 -8.11 24.74 -27.23
C ILE A 149 -6.64 24.84 -27.65
N ALA A 150 -6.32 25.74 -28.58
CA ALA A 150 -4.93 25.98 -29.03
C ALA A 150 -4.02 26.50 -27.91
N MET A 151 -4.52 27.43 -27.08
CA MET A 151 -3.79 27.90 -25.87
C MET A 151 -3.55 26.78 -24.89
N LEU A 152 -4.54 25.95 -24.63
CA LEU A 152 -4.39 24.77 -23.74
C LEU A 152 -3.43 23.74 -24.35
N ALA A 153 -3.51 23.46 -25.65
CA ALA A 153 -2.58 22.59 -26.34
C ALA A 153 -1.12 23.07 -26.22
N ALA A 154 -0.87 24.37 -26.32
CA ALA A 154 0.47 24.92 -26.16
C ALA A 154 1.09 24.60 -24.78
N VAL A 155 0.29 24.68 -23.71
CA VAL A 155 0.73 24.29 -22.35
C VAL A 155 0.99 22.78 -22.26
N LEU A 156 0.14 21.95 -22.89
CA LEU A 156 0.19 20.50 -22.77
C LEU A 156 1.22 19.82 -23.68
N ARG A 157 1.74 20.50 -24.67
CA ARG A 157 2.63 19.94 -25.71
C ARG A 157 3.85 19.25 -25.11
N ASN A 158 4.45 19.83 -24.08
CA ASN A 158 5.67 19.35 -23.43
C ASN A 158 5.40 18.50 -22.18
N SER A 159 4.14 18.15 -21.91
CA SER A 159 3.78 17.29 -20.79
C SER A 159 3.60 15.84 -21.24
N ASP A 160 3.77 14.88 -20.31
CA ASP A 160 3.50 13.44 -20.53
C ASP A 160 2.10 13.01 -20.07
N LEU A 161 1.21 13.96 -19.82
CA LEU A 161 -0.13 13.70 -19.31
C LEU A 161 -1.02 13.03 -20.37
N GLU A 162 -1.91 12.17 -19.92
CA GLU A 162 -3.03 11.73 -20.74
C GLU A 162 -4.10 12.80 -20.78
N VAL A 163 -4.67 13.01 -21.95
CA VAL A 163 -5.73 13.99 -22.20
C VAL A 163 -7.01 13.24 -22.55
N MET A 164 -8.02 13.34 -21.72
CA MET A 164 -9.34 12.80 -22.01
C MET A 164 -10.29 13.97 -22.28
N VAL A 165 -10.94 13.95 -23.41
CA VAL A 165 -11.94 14.94 -23.81
C VAL A 165 -13.32 14.33 -23.61
N GLU A 166 -14.08 14.84 -22.65
CA GLU A 166 -15.43 14.35 -22.32
C GLU A 166 -16.49 15.36 -22.72
N GLY A 167 -17.39 14.97 -23.63
CA GLY A 167 -18.57 15.76 -24.00
C GLY A 167 -19.74 15.49 -23.06
N HIS A 168 -20.41 16.53 -22.61
CA HIS A 168 -21.60 16.47 -21.76
C HIS A 168 -22.75 17.28 -22.38
N THR A 169 -23.96 16.78 -22.23
CA THR A 169 -25.19 17.46 -22.66
C THR A 169 -26.12 17.69 -21.47
N ASP A 170 -27.16 18.48 -21.68
CA ASP A 170 -28.36 18.44 -20.84
C ASP A 170 -29.31 17.32 -21.31
N PRO A 171 -30.41 17.04 -20.61
CA PRO A 171 -31.35 15.98 -20.97
C PRO A 171 -32.35 16.40 -22.08
N VAL A 172 -32.26 17.61 -22.62
CA VAL A 172 -33.15 18.03 -23.71
C VAL A 172 -32.86 17.16 -24.94
N PRO A 173 -33.85 16.45 -25.48
CA PRO A 173 -33.61 15.55 -26.60
C PRO A 173 -33.13 16.32 -27.85
N ILE A 174 -32.16 15.74 -28.55
CA ILE A 174 -31.73 16.20 -29.87
C ILE A 174 -31.99 15.10 -30.88
N ASN A 175 -32.42 15.48 -32.06
CA ASN A 175 -32.53 14.58 -33.21
C ASN A 175 -32.27 15.39 -34.48
N THR A 176 -31.09 15.16 -35.07
CA THR A 176 -30.67 15.77 -36.34
C THR A 176 -30.19 14.68 -37.28
N SER A 177 -29.92 15.01 -38.51
CA SER A 177 -29.35 14.07 -39.49
C SER A 177 -28.00 13.51 -39.07
N ARG A 178 -27.30 14.15 -38.16
CA ARG A 178 -25.94 13.78 -37.70
C ARG A 178 -25.91 13.24 -36.27
N ASN A 179 -26.82 13.69 -35.44
CA ASN A 179 -26.90 13.31 -34.01
C ASN A 179 -28.31 12.76 -33.74
N HIS A 180 -28.44 11.45 -33.52
CA HIS A 180 -29.72 10.81 -33.24
C HIS A 180 -30.17 11.08 -31.80
N ASP A 181 -29.20 11.23 -30.89
CA ASP A 181 -29.44 11.49 -29.48
C ASP A 181 -28.29 12.28 -28.83
N ASN A 182 -28.37 12.43 -27.53
CA ASN A 182 -27.37 13.13 -26.73
C ASN A 182 -26.05 12.36 -26.57
N TRP A 183 -26.06 11.03 -26.78
CA TRP A 183 -24.84 10.25 -26.85
C TRP A 183 -24.02 10.64 -28.08
N ASP A 184 -24.65 10.60 -29.25
CA ASP A 184 -24.00 10.99 -30.51
C ASP A 184 -23.44 12.41 -30.44
N LEU A 185 -24.25 13.38 -29.98
CA LEU A 185 -23.86 14.77 -29.86
C LEU A 185 -22.62 14.92 -28.96
N SER A 186 -22.63 14.28 -27.80
CA SER A 186 -21.54 14.37 -26.83
C SER A 186 -20.23 13.76 -27.36
N VAL A 187 -20.30 12.63 -28.07
CA VAL A 187 -19.14 11.98 -28.68
C VAL A 187 -18.59 12.81 -29.85
N HIS A 188 -19.47 13.30 -30.74
CA HIS A 188 -19.06 14.12 -31.87
C HIS A 188 -18.37 15.41 -31.44
N ARG A 189 -18.88 16.09 -30.40
CA ARG A 189 -18.26 17.26 -29.80
C ARG A 189 -16.91 16.99 -29.22
N ALA A 190 -16.76 15.92 -28.44
CA ALA A 190 -15.48 15.48 -27.90
C ALA A 190 -14.47 15.17 -29.02
N THR A 191 -14.92 14.52 -30.08
CA THR A 191 -14.09 14.19 -31.25
C THR A 191 -13.63 15.44 -31.99
N SER A 192 -14.51 16.44 -32.16
CA SER A 192 -14.15 17.71 -32.81
C SER A 192 -13.07 18.48 -32.01
N VAL A 193 -13.21 18.53 -30.70
CA VAL A 193 -12.17 19.13 -29.81
C VAL A 193 -10.87 18.32 -29.86
N THR A 194 -10.94 17.00 -29.88
CA THR A 194 -9.76 16.13 -29.97
C THR A 194 -8.96 16.37 -31.27
N ARG A 195 -9.64 16.57 -32.39
CA ARG A 195 -8.96 16.89 -33.66
C ARG A 195 -8.18 18.20 -33.57
N ILE A 196 -8.75 19.22 -32.96
CA ILE A 196 -8.05 20.52 -32.79
C ILE A 196 -6.82 20.34 -31.88
N PHE A 197 -6.87 19.50 -30.81
CA PHE A 197 -5.69 19.18 -30.03
C PHE A 197 -4.60 18.52 -30.86
N THR A 198 -4.95 17.54 -31.71
CA THR A 198 -3.97 16.86 -32.58
C THR A 198 -3.38 17.78 -33.62
N GLU A 199 -4.16 18.65 -34.23
CA GLU A 199 -3.72 19.69 -35.16
C GLU A 199 -2.76 20.68 -34.48
N ASN A 200 -2.91 20.91 -33.17
CA ASN A 200 -2.03 21.78 -32.38
C ASN A 200 -0.86 21.01 -31.73
N GLY A 201 -0.54 19.78 -32.22
CA GLY A 201 0.68 19.06 -31.90
C GLY A 201 0.63 18.19 -30.64
N ILE A 202 -0.57 17.86 -30.12
CA ILE A 202 -0.69 16.83 -29.09
C ILE A 202 -0.75 15.46 -29.79
N PRO A 203 0.11 14.50 -29.44
CA PRO A 203 0.11 13.19 -30.03
C PRO A 203 -1.23 12.45 -29.81
N ALA A 204 -1.79 11.88 -30.89
CA ALA A 204 -3.09 11.20 -30.84
C ALA A 204 -3.12 10.04 -29.81
N GLN A 205 -1.97 9.39 -29.58
CA GLN A 205 -1.83 8.31 -28.59
C GLN A 205 -2.04 8.77 -27.14
N ARG A 206 -1.99 10.08 -26.89
CA ARG A 206 -2.21 10.67 -25.56
C ARG A 206 -3.62 11.17 -25.35
N ILE A 207 -4.49 11.11 -26.38
CA ILE A 207 -5.83 11.70 -26.32
C ILE A 207 -6.91 10.65 -26.47
N ILE A 208 -7.92 10.73 -25.62
CA ILE A 208 -9.13 9.93 -25.67
C ILE A 208 -10.32 10.86 -25.82
N ALA A 209 -11.16 10.62 -26.83
CA ALA A 209 -12.46 11.30 -26.97
C ALA A 209 -13.56 10.40 -26.39
N SER A 210 -14.43 10.94 -25.53
CA SER A 210 -15.54 10.21 -24.95
C SER A 210 -16.80 11.08 -24.82
N GLY A 211 -17.96 10.47 -24.91
CA GLY A 211 -19.24 11.12 -24.64
C GLY A 211 -19.82 10.63 -23.31
N ARG A 212 -20.43 11.52 -22.55
CA ARG A 212 -21.13 11.22 -21.30
C ARG A 212 -22.65 11.44 -21.41
N GLY A 213 -23.09 12.05 -22.52
CA GLY A 213 -24.50 12.44 -22.66
C GLY A 213 -24.97 13.29 -21.49
N PRO A 214 -26.23 13.15 -21.03
CA PRO A 214 -26.79 13.92 -19.93
C PRO A 214 -26.57 13.30 -18.54
N TYR A 215 -25.81 12.20 -18.43
CA TYR A 215 -25.81 11.35 -17.24
C TYR A 215 -24.81 11.76 -16.14
N HIS A 216 -24.05 12.86 -16.37
CA HIS A 216 -23.12 13.41 -15.38
C HIS A 216 -23.36 14.92 -15.18
N PRO A 217 -24.54 15.32 -14.65
CA PRO A 217 -24.86 16.73 -14.44
C PRO A 217 -24.04 17.30 -13.28
N LEU A 218 -23.63 18.57 -13.41
CA LEU A 218 -23.00 19.37 -12.35
C LEU A 218 -24.01 20.25 -11.61
N ALA A 219 -25.15 20.55 -12.26
CA ALA A 219 -26.23 21.35 -11.72
C ALA A 219 -27.59 20.69 -12.03
N GLU A 220 -28.65 21.14 -11.36
CA GLU A 220 -30.01 20.67 -11.60
C GLU A 220 -30.48 21.00 -13.02
N ASN A 221 -31.15 20.07 -13.68
CA ASN A 221 -31.59 20.19 -15.06
C ASN A 221 -32.97 20.94 -15.22
N GLU A 222 -33.61 21.23 -14.12
CA GLU A 222 -34.92 21.88 -14.07
C GLU A 222 -34.81 23.34 -14.53
N THR A 223 -33.70 24.02 -14.22
CA THR A 223 -33.47 25.41 -14.59
C THR A 223 -32.70 25.54 -15.91
N ALA A 224 -32.88 26.62 -16.63
CA ALA A 224 -32.16 26.92 -17.86
C ALA A 224 -30.65 27.14 -17.58
N GLU A 225 -30.36 27.78 -16.46
CA GLU A 225 -29.02 28.05 -15.95
C GLU A 225 -28.28 26.75 -15.61
N GLY A 226 -28.92 25.82 -14.90
CA GLY A 226 -28.35 24.53 -14.59
C GLY A 226 -28.08 23.67 -15.82
N ARG A 227 -29.01 23.64 -16.78
CA ARG A 227 -28.78 22.99 -18.08
C ARG A 227 -27.60 23.62 -18.85
N GLN A 228 -27.42 24.93 -18.75
CA GLN A 228 -26.27 25.61 -19.39
C GLN A 228 -24.93 25.15 -18.77
N VAL A 229 -24.87 24.96 -17.46
CA VAL A 229 -23.68 24.42 -16.76
C VAL A 229 -23.42 22.96 -17.17
N ASN A 230 -24.49 22.18 -17.37
CA ASN A 230 -24.38 20.77 -17.75
C ASN A 230 -23.89 20.59 -19.20
N ARG A 231 -24.26 21.50 -20.12
CA ARG A 231 -23.73 21.52 -21.49
C ARG A 231 -22.30 22.06 -21.51
N ARG A 232 -21.33 21.16 -21.45
CA ARG A 232 -19.92 21.48 -21.40
C ARG A 232 -19.06 20.40 -22.07
N THR A 233 -17.83 20.74 -22.33
CA THR A 233 -16.78 19.76 -22.64
C THR A 233 -15.72 19.84 -21.54
N GLU A 234 -15.47 18.73 -20.89
CA GLU A 234 -14.41 18.60 -19.89
C GLU A 234 -13.13 18.04 -20.55
N ILE A 235 -12.02 18.74 -20.36
CA ILE A 235 -10.69 18.25 -20.72
C ILE A 235 -10.04 17.79 -19.43
N VAL A 236 -9.91 16.47 -19.28
CA VAL A 236 -9.38 15.82 -18.07
C VAL A 236 -7.93 15.47 -18.32
N LEU A 237 -7.03 16.07 -17.54
CA LEU A 237 -5.60 15.84 -17.61
C LEU A 237 -5.18 14.94 -16.47
N ALA A 238 -4.72 13.75 -16.81
CA ALA A 238 -4.36 12.71 -15.85
C ALA A 238 -2.86 12.37 -15.92
N PRO A 239 -2.16 12.24 -14.79
CA PRO A 239 -0.81 11.72 -14.80
C PRO A 239 -0.80 10.22 -15.17
N LYS A 240 0.23 9.78 -15.87
CA LYS A 240 0.46 8.35 -16.11
C LYS A 240 0.81 7.66 -14.80
N LEU A 241 0.14 6.56 -14.52
CA LEU A 241 0.31 5.79 -13.30
C LEU A 241 1.29 4.62 -13.44
N ASP A 242 1.96 4.47 -14.57
CA ASP A 242 2.84 3.33 -14.91
C ASP A 242 3.92 3.07 -13.84
N LYS A 243 4.46 4.14 -13.24
CA LYS A 243 5.47 4.02 -12.18
C LYS A 243 4.88 3.48 -10.87
N LEU A 244 3.64 3.84 -10.55
CA LEU A 244 2.95 3.32 -9.38
C LEU A 244 2.59 1.84 -9.57
N TRP A 245 2.09 1.45 -10.75
CA TRP A 245 1.81 0.06 -11.09
C TRP A 245 3.04 -0.83 -10.96
N LYS A 246 4.19 -0.40 -11.48
CA LYS A 246 5.44 -1.16 -11.36
C LYS A 246 5.88 -1.41 -9.91
N LEU A 247 5.58 -0.52 -8.99
CA LEU A 247 5.89 -0.72 -7.56
C LEU A 247 4.95 -1.76 -6.93
N THR A 248 3.68 -1.81 -7.34
CA THR A 248 2.70 -2.79 -6.81
C THR A 248 2.89 -4.18 -7.41
N GLU A 249 3.22 -4.30 -8.70
CA GLU A 249 3.47 -5.59 -9.36
C GLU A 249 4.69 -6.35 -8.80
N GLN A 250 5.67 -5.65 -8.23
CA GLN A 250 6.82 -6.28 -7.57
C GLN A 250 6.44 -7.05 -6.29
N GLU A 251 5.28 -6.77 -5.69
CA GLU A 251 4.77 -7.49 -4.52
C GLU A 251 4.24 -8.89 -4.87
N ASP A 252 3.53 -9.03 -5.99
CA ASP A 252 2.89 -10.30 -6.37
C ASP A 252 3.92 -11.39 -6.71
N VAL A 253 5.09 -11.02 -7.21
CA VAL A 253 6.17 -11.97 -7.58
C VAL A 253 6.89 -12.51 -6.34
N THR A 254 6.94 -11.79 -5.24
CA THR A 254 7.61 -12.21 -4.00
C THR A 254 6.70 -13.06 -3.11
N THR A 255 5.39 -12.91 -3.21
CA THR A 255 4.40 -13.67 -2.41
C THR A 255 4.09 -15.04 -3.00
N THR A 256 4.31 -15.25 -4.31
CA THR A 256 3.99 -16.51 -5.02
C THR A 256 5.11 -17.56 -4.94
N LYS A 257 6.25 -17.25 -4.31
CA LYS A 257 7.43 -18.13 -4.14
C LYS A 257 7.63 -18.66 -2.72
N LYS A 258 6.58 -18.74 -1.89
CA LYS A 258 6.62 -19.44 -0.59
C LYS A 258 5.74 -20.67 -0.58
#